data_a08e9f8bb040a54e4e085d282c631fc1
#
_entry.id   a08e9f8bb040a54e4e085d282c631fc1
#
_cell.length_a   1.000
_cell.length_b   1.000
_cell.length_c   1.000
_cell.angle_alpha   90.00
_cell.angle_beta   90.00
_cell.angle_gamma   90.00
#
_symmetry.space_group_name_H-M   'P 1'
#
loop_
_entity.id
_entity.type
_entity.pdbx_description
1 polymer ?
#
loop_
_entity_poly.entity_id
_entity_poly.type
_entity_poly.pdbx_seq_one_letter_code
_entity_poly.pdbx_strand_id
1 'polypeptide(L)'
;MIRPHLFHEPGFPNRFENATGPQGNHITTSTDTPYLQIGESKYGKPILDRILQPQTTLDTAALCALVSMDSTMRSNLTVAPPIEIMMYQTDSFVLQHNRFDEDDEYLRELKRSWDARIAEAFLQLPAVNWPLQMNDGYIQN
;
A
#
# COMPACT_ATOMS: atom_id res chain seq x y z
N MET A 1 -10.82 -5.91 -0.56
CA MET A 1 -11.32 -4.64 -1.14
C MET A 1 -10.66 -3.51 -0.35
N ILE A 2 -9.73 -2.78 -0.97
CA ILE A 2 -9.14 -1.58 -0.39
C ILE A 2 -10.08 -0.44 -0.76
N ARG A 3 -10.73 0.17 0.23
CA ARG A 3 -11.43 1.42 0.03
C ARG A 3 -10.51 2.53 0.52
N PRO A 4 -9.90 3.34 -0.33
CA PRO A 4 -9.30 4.58 0.09
C PRO A 4 -10.44 5.49 0.55
N HIS A 5 -10.62 5.64 1.86
CA HIS A 5 -11.50 6.66 2.37
C HIS A 5 -10.76 7.99 2.36
N LEU A 6 -11.34 8.90 1.64
CA LEU A 6 -11.15 10.34 1.59
C LEU A 6 -10.03 10.88 2.50
N PHE A 7 -9.05 11.48 1.85
CA PHE A 7 -8.14 12.40 2.50
C PHE A 7 -8.95 13.55 3.10
N HIS A 8 -8.79 13.74 4.39
CA HIS A 8 -9.44 14.81 5.13
C HIS A 8 -8.67 16.12 4.88
N GLU A 9 -9.30 17.10 4.26
CA GLU A 9 -8.80 18.46 4.30
C GLU A 9 -8.99 19.04 5.73
N PRO A 10 -8.00 19.75 6.31
CA PRO A 10 -8.14 20.34 7.62
C PRO A 10 -9.24 21.41 7.60
N GLY A 11 -10.33 21.15 8.31
CA GLY A 11 -11.45 22.08 8.48
C GLY A 11 -12.86 21.50 8.31
N PHE A 12 -13.01 20.26 7.85
CA PHE A 12 -14.33 19.62 7.79
C PHE A 12 -14.56 18.69 8.99
N PRO A 13 -15.73 18.77 9.63
CA PRO A 13 -16.07 17.82 10.67
C PRO A 13 -16.18 16.40 10.08
N ASN A 14 -15.59 15.42 10.77
CA ASN A 14 -15.66 14.00 10.45
C ASN A 14 -17.11 13.55 10.23
N ARG A 15 -17.56 13.45 8.99
CA ARG A 15 -18.93 13.05 8.62
C ARG A 15 -19.07 11.54 8.37
N PHE A 16 -18.05 10.74 8.69
CA PHE A 16 -18.08 9.27 8.55
C PHE A 16 -18.04 8.55 9.90
N GLU A 17 -18.80 9.08 10.87
CA GLU A 17 -18.92 8.49 12.22
C GLU A 17 -19.68 7.15 12.29
N ASN A 18 -20.06 6.51 11.21
CA ASN A 18 -20.96 5.36 11.28
C ASN A 18 -20.53 4.13 10.46
N ALA A 19 -19.26 3.74 10.49
CA ALA A 19 -18.91 2.34 10.21
C ALA A 19 -18.92 1.57 11.53
N THR A 20 -20.10 1.38 12.12
CA THR A 20 -20.26 0.59 13.33
C THR A 20 -20.14 -0.90 12.99
N GLY A 21 -19.09 -1.55 13.53
CA GLY A 21 -19.05 -3.00 13.63
C GLY A 21 -20.16 -3.52 14.59
N PRO A 22 -20.37 -4.85 14.68
CA PRO A 22 -21.44 -5.47 15.49
C PRO A 22 -21.41 -5.11 16.97
N GLN A 23 -20.35 -4.48 17.46
CA GLN A 23 -20.17 -4.07 18.85
C GLN A 23 -20.10 -2.55 19.04
N GLY A 24 -20.49 -1.75 18.03
CA GLY A 24 -20.46 -0.28 18.12
C GLY A 24 -19.07 0.36 18.03
N ASN A 25 -18.02 -0.41 17.85
CA ASN A 25 -16.67 0.12 17.65
C ASN A 25 -16.53 0.63 16.21
N HIS A 26 -16.14 1.89 16.05
CA HIS A 26 -15.82 2.48 14.76
C HIS A 26 -14.30 2.64 14.63
N ILE A 27 -13.80 2.44 13.42
CA ILE A 27 -12.40 2.67 13.08
C ILE A 27 -12.37 3.94 12.24
N THR A 28 -11.57 4.91 12.68
CA THR A 28 -11.32 6.16 11.93
C THR A 28 -9.90 6.19 11.41
N THR A 29 -9.68 6.96 10.35
CA THR A 29 -8.33 7.32 9.91
C THR A 29 -7.68 8.29 10.92
N SER A 30 -6.36 8.29 11.00
CA SER A 30 -5.58 9.23 11.78
C SER A 30 -4.59 9.97 10.88
N THR A 31 -3.90 10.98 11.42
CA THR A 31 -2.79 11.64 10.71
C THR A 31 -1.65 10.69 10.40
N ASP A 32 -1.40 9.71 11.26
CA ASP A 32 -0.34 8.72 11.08
C ASP A 32 -0.76 7.57 10.15
N THR A 33 -2.07 7.32 10.04
CA THR A 33 -2.65 6.29 9.16
C THR A 33 -3.85 6.88 8.42
N PRO A 34 -3.61 7.63 7.32
CA PRO A 34 -4.68 8.35 6.61
C PRO A 34 -5.47 7.43 5.67
N TYR A 35 -5.56 6.15 5.95
CA TYR A 35 -6.30 5.16 5.16
C TYR A 35 -6.92 4.08 6.05
N LEU A 36 -7.90 3.38 5.51
CA LEU A 36 -8.49 2.18 6.11
C LEU A 36 -8.24 1.00 5.18
N GLN A 37 -7.83 -0.12 5.75
CA GLN A 37 -7.61 -1.36 5.03
C GLN A 37 -8.49 -2.46 5.62
N ILE A 38 -9.21 -3.17 4.74
CA ILE A 38 -10.07 -4.29 5.11
C ILE A 38 -9.60 -5.53 4.33
N GLY A 39 -9.55 -6.67 4.97
CA GLY A 39 -9.08 -7.92 4.41
C GLY A 39 -7.61 -8.18 4.68
N GLU A 40 -6.90 -8.76 3.70
CA GLU A 40 -5.48 -9.09 3.85
C GLU A 40 -4.61 -7.82 3.94
N SER A 41 -3.95 -7.63 5.07
CA SER A 41 -3.17 -6.41 5.34
C SER A 41 -1.67 -6.63 5.44
N LYS A 42 -1.21 -7.89 5.57
CA LYS A 42 0.19 -8.19 5.88
C LYS A 42 1.17 -7.74 4.80
N TYR A 43 0.79 -7.88 3.53
CA TYR A 43 1.73 -7.73 2.42
C TYR A 43 1.69 -6.34 1.79
N GLY A 44 0.53 -5.71 1.74
CA GLY A 44 0.35 -4.38 1.13
C GLY A 44 0.53 -3.22 2.10
N LYS A 45 0.19 -3.40 3.38
CA LYS A 45 0.25 -2.35 4.40
C LYS A 45 1.62 -1.67 4.52
N PRO A 46 2.76 -2.37 4.50
CA PRO A 46 4.06 -1.72 4.61
C PRO A 46 4.36 -0.69 3.52
N ILE A 47 3.73 -0.81 2.35
CA ILE A 47 3.86 0.15 1.25
C ILE A 47 3.01 1.38 1.55
N LEU A 48 1.75 1.17 1.95
CA LEU A 48 0.83 2.24 2.31
C LEU A 48 1.41 3.10 3.44
N ASP A 49 1.92 2.49 4.50
CA ASP A 49 2.51 3.17 5.66
C ASP A 49 3.72 4.05 5.31
N ARG A 50 4.49 3.66 4.27
CA ARG A 50 5.68 4.42 3.85
C ARG A 50 5.36 5.59 2.94
N ILE A 51 4.30 5.48 2.16
CA ILE A 51 4.02 6.40 1.05
C ILE A 51 2.88 7.35 1.39
N LEU A 52 1.81 6.85 2.03
CA LEU A 52 0.62 7.64 2.25
C LEU A 52 0.78 8.60 3.43
N GLN A 53 0.52 9.86 3.15
CA GLN A 53 0.46 10.95 4.13
C GLN A 53 -0.83 11.73 3.90
N PRO A 54 -1.29 12.53 4.88
CA PRO A 54 -2.51 13.34 4.73
C PRO A 54 -2.51 14.26 3.49
N GLN A 55 -1.33 14.66 3.02
CA GLN A 55 -1.16 15.56 1.87
C GLN A 55 -0.94 14.81 0.54
N THR A 56 -0.94 13.48 0.56
CA THR A 56 -0.76 12.68 -0.66
C THR A 56 -1.89 12.95 -1.65
N THR A 57 -1.55 13.20 -2.90
CA THR A 57 -2.56 13.41 -3.96
C THR A 57 -3.34 12.13 -4.25
N LEU A 58 -4.56 12.27 -4.79
CA LEU A 58 -5.40 11.11 -5.14
C LEU A 58 -4.70 10.17 -6.14
N ASP A 59 -4.00 10.72 -7.13
CA ASP A 59 -3.28 9.92 -8.13
C ASP A 59 -2.13 9.12 -7.49
N THR A 60 -1.37 9.75 -6.61
CA THR A 60 -0.31 9.06 -5.85
C THR A 60 -0.89 8.01 -4.91
N ALA A 61 -2.01 8.29 -4.27
CA ALA A 61 -2.69 7.32 -3.41
C ALA A 61 -3.23 6.12 -4.20
N ALA A 62 -3.81 6.36 -5.39
CA ALA A 62 -4.27 5.31 -6.29
C ALA A 62 -3.10 4.44 -6.76
N LEU A 63 -1.99 5.05 -7.18
CA LEU A 63 -0.77 4.32 -7.54
C LEU A 63 -0.24 3.48 -6.38
N CYS A 64 -0.17 4.05 -5.18
CA CYS A 64 0.25 3.35 -3.98
C CYS A 64 -0.66 2.16 -3.66
N ALA A 65 -1.97 2.31 -3.82
CA ALA A 65 -2.94 1.23 -3.65
C ALA A 65 -2.72 0.10 -4.65
N LEU A 66 -2.45 0.39 -5.93
CA LEU A 66 -2.16 -0.61 -6.95
C LEU A 66 -0.87 -1.39 -6.64
N VAL A 67 0.20 -0.72 -6.23
CA VAL A 67 1.45 -1.36 -5.81
C VAL A 67 1.25 -2.22 -4.55
N SER A 68 0.44 -1.76 -3.61
CA SER A 68 0.05 -2.52 -2.42
C SER A 68 -0.73 -3.79 -2.79
N MET A 69 -1.65 -3.70 -3.76
CA MET A 69 -2.38 -4.85 -4.29
C MET A 69 -1.46 -5.83 -5.02
N ASP A 70 -0.53 -5.36 -5.85
CA ASP A 70 0.47 -6.24 -6.50
C ASP A 70 1.28 -7.04 -5.48
N SER A 71 1.76 -6.41 -4.42
CA SER A 71 2.50 -7.08 -3.34
C SER A 71 1.65 -8.11 -2.62
N THR A 72 0.36 -7.83 -2.45
CA THR A 72 -0.59 -8.76 -1.84
C THR A 72 -0.84 -9.96 -2.75
N MET A 73 -1.09 -9.74 -4.03
CA MET A 73 -1.34 -10.81 -5.02
C MET A 73 -0.15 -11.75 -5.19
N ARG A 74 1.09 -11.25 -5.07
CA ARG A 74 2.30 -12.09 -5.11
C ARG A 74 2.41 -13.05 -3.93
N SER A 75 1.84 -12.68 -2.80
CA SER A 75 1.99 -13.42 -1.54
C SER A 75 0.73 -14.19 -1.15
N ASN A 76 -0.40 -13.87 -1.74
CA ASN A 76 -1.69 -14.48 -1.45
C ASN A 76 -2.45 -14.77 -2.75
N LEU A 77 -2.46 -16.05 -3.14
CA LEU A 77 -3.10 -16.53 -4.37
C LEU A 77 -4.63 -16.39 -4.38
N THR A 78 -5.25 -16.07 -3.25
CA THR A 78 -6.71 -15.81 -3.18
C THR A 78 -7.06 -14.37 -3.57
N VAL A 79 -6.06 -13.51 -3.72
CA VAL A 79 -6.21 -12.13 -4.16
C VAL A 79 -5.74 -12.03 -5.61
N ALA A 80 -6.65 -11.70 -6.51
CA ALA A 80 -6.41 -11.66 -7.94
C ALA A 80 -7.24 -10.54 -8.60
N PRO A 81 -6.88 -10.12 -9.83
CA PRO A 81 -7.73 -9.25 -10.63
C PRO A 81 -9.16 -9.83 -10.81
N PRO A 82 -10.16 -9.01 -11.11
CA PRO A 82 -10.03 -7.59 -11.44
C PRO A 82 -9.81 -6.69 -10.22
N ILE A 83 -9.04 -5.61 -10.41
CA ILE A 83 -8.87 -4.55 -9.43
C ILE A 83 -9.73 -3.36 -9.86
N GLU A 84 -10.50 -2.82 -8.94
CA GLU A 84 -11.30 -1.62 -9.18
C GLU A 84 -10.84 -0.48 -8.28
N ILE A 85 -10.62 0.69 -8.87
CA ILE A 85 -10.28 1.94 -8.18
C ILE A 85 -11.38 2.95 -8.45
N MET A 86 -11.89 3.53 -7.38
CA MET A 86 -12.79 4.67 -7.43
C MET A 86 -12.09 5.87 -6.76
N MET A 87 -12.06 7.00 -7.46
CA MET A 87 -11.50 8.25 -6.96
C MET A 87 -12.57 9.33 -6.99
N TYR A 88 -12.69 10.05 -5.89
CA TYR A 88 -13.59 11.19 -5.77
C TYR A 88 -12.84 12.37 -5.18
N GLN A 89 -12.81 13.47 -5.91
CA GLN A 89 -12.30 14.72 -5.41
C GLN A 89 -13.44 15.51 -4.77
N THR A 90 -13.19 16.07 -3.58
CA THR A 90 -14.17 16.88 -2.86
C THR A 90 -14.77 17.95 -3.78
N ASP A 91 -16.10 18.09 -3.71
CA ASP A 91 -16.90 19.05 -4.48
C ASP A 91 -16.82 18.93 -6.02
N SER A 92 -16.16 17.93 -6.56
CA SER A 92 -16.12 17.71 -8.01
C SER A 92 -17.44 17.16 -8.56
N PHE A 93 -18.24 16.49 -7.73
CA PHE A 93 -19.44 15.71 -8.11
C PHE A 93 -19.18 14.67 -9.21
N VAL A 94 -17.91 14.33 -9.43
CA VAL A 94 -17.46 13.35 -10.43
C VAL A 94 -16.77 12.20 -9.73
N LEU A 95 -17.28 11.00 -9.91
CA LEU A 95 -16.64 9.75 -9.49
C LEU A 95 -15.84 9.21 -10.68
N GLN A 96 -14.53 9.15 -10.53
CA GLN A 96 -13.67 8.43 -11.48
C GLN A 96 -13.61 6.95 -11.07
N HIS A 97 -13.91 6.06 -12.01
CA HIS A 97 -13.89 4.63 -11.79
C HIS A 97 -13.02 3.96 -12.85
N ASN A 98 -12.00 3.25 -12.42
CA ASN A 98 -11.12 2.47 -13.28
C ASN A 98 -11.16 1.01 -12.85
N ARG A 99 -11.19 0.11 -13.84
CA ARG A 99 -11.14 -1.33 -13.65
C ARG A 99 -9.95 -1.88 -14.43
N PHE A 100 -9.18 -2.72 -13.78
CA PHE A 100 -7.99 -3.37 -14.32
C PHE A 100 -8.22 -4.88 -14.29
N ASP A 101 -8.33 -5.49 -15.44
CA ASP A 101 -8.47 -6.94 -15.59
C ASP A 101 -7.07 -7.63 -15.56
N GLU A 102 -7.05 -8.97 -15.60
CA GLU A 102 -5.82 -9.76 -15.44
C GLU A 102 -4.77 -9.47 -16.52
N ASP A 103 -5.22 -9.20 -17.72
CA ASP A 103 -4.37 -8.91 -18.89
C ASP A 103 -4.13 -7.42 -19.14
N ASP A 104 -4.48 -6.56 -18.18
CA ASP A 104 -4.32 -5.11 -18.29
C ASP A 104 -2.86 -4.72 -18.51
N GLU A 105 -2.61 -3.94 -19.57
CA GLU A 105 -1.27 -3.52 -19.98
C GLU A 105 -0.62 -2.60 -18.96
N TYR A 106 -1.39 -1.68 -18.39
CA TYR A 106 -0.90 -0.75 -17.38
C TYR A 106 -0.45 -1.49 -16.11
N LEU A 107 -1.23 -2.47 -15.63
CA LEU A 107 -0.82 -3.28 -14.47
C LEU A 107 0.46 -4.05 -14.74
N ARG A 108 0.63 -4.61 -15.93
CA ARG A 108 1.87 -5.32 -16.30
C ARG A 108 3.07 -4.40 -16.32
N GLU A 109 2.92 -3.20 -16.88
CA GLU A 109 3.98 -2.20 -16.92
C GLU A 109 4.31 -1.67 -15.52
N LEU A 110 3.30 -1.36 -14.71
CA LEU A 110 3.45 -0.95 -13.32
C LEU A 110 4.26 -1.97 -12.52
N LYS A 111 3.90 -3.24 -12.63
CA LYS A 111 4.56 -4.35 -11.96
C LYS A 111 6.03 -4.46 -12.35
N ARG A 112 6.32 -4.45 -13.64
CA ARG A 112 7.69 -4.51 -14.18
C ARG A 112 8.53 -3.33 -13.71
N SER A 113 7.98 -2.12 -13.79
CA SER A 113 8.64 -0.90 -13.37
C SER A 113 8.92 -0.90 -11.86
N TRP A 114 7.96 -1.33 -11.06
CA TRP A 114 8.11 -1.44 -9.61
C TRP A 114 9.21 -2.41 -9.21
N ASP A 115 9.24 -3.61 -9.80
CA ASP A 115 10.27 -4.63 -9.55
C ASP A 115 11.66 -4.13 -9.88
N ALA A 116 11.82 -3.49 -11.03
CA ALA A 116 13.11 -2.94 -11.45
C ALA A 116 13.62 -1.87 -10.49
N ARG A 117 12.72 -0.96 -10.04
CA ARG A 117 13.10 0.13 -9.13
C ARG A 117 13.41 -0.36 -7.72
N ILE A 118 12.70 -1.37 -7.21
CA ILE A 118 13.04 -1.97 -5.92
C ILE A 118 14.43 -2.62 -5.99
N ALA A 119 14.71 -3.37 -7.04
CA ALA A 119 16.01 -4.01 -7.21
C ALA A 119 17.14 -2.98 -7.30
N GLU A 120 16.94 -1.89 -8.04
CA GLU A 120 17.88 -0.78 -8.12
C GLU A 120 18.11 -0.11 -6.76
N ALA A 121 17.03 0.24 -6.07
CA ALA A 121 17.10 0.86 -4.75
C ALA A 121 17.80 -0.04 -3.72
N PHE A 122 17.57 -1.35 -3.79
CA PHE A 122 18.22 -2.31 -2.89
C PHE A 122 19.75 -2.32 -3.05
N LEU A 123 20.26 -2.21 -4.27
CA LEU A 123 21.70 -2.14 -4.55
C LEU A 123 22.37 -0.88 -4.01
N GLN A 124 21.60 0.16 -3.71
CA GLN A 124 22.09 1.42 -3.15
C GLN A 124 22.09 1.44 -1.61
N LEU A 125 21.63 0.36 -0.97
CA LEU A 125 21.64 0.27 0.50
C LEU A 125 23.08 0.13 1.01
N PRO A 126 23.36 0.66 2.22
CA PRO A 126 24.64 0.48 2.86
C PRO A 126 25.01 -1.00 3.01
N ALA A 127 26.25 -1.35 2.72
CA ALA A 127 26.75 -2.70 2.91
C ALA A 127 26.72 -3.09 4.41
N VAL A 128 26.39 -4.35 4.68
CA VAL A 128 26.48 -4.89 6.04
C VAL A 128 27.93 -5.21 6.36
N ASN A 129 28.51 -4.52 7.35
CA ASN A 129 29.82 -4.86 7.90
C ASN A 129 29.68 -5.98 8.92
N TRP A 130 29.91 -7.19 8.49
CA TRP A 130 30.01 -8.34 9.42
C TRP A 130 31.41 -8.35 10.03
N PRO A 131 31.58 -8.33 11.36
CA PRO A 131 32.88 -8.62 11.96
C PRO A 131 33.25 -10.06 11.54
N LEU A 132 34.37 -10.21 10.85
CA LEU A 132 34.96 -11.51 10.57
C LEU A 132 35.27 -12.13 11.92
N GLN A 133 34.45 -13.08 12.38
CA GLN A 133 34.85 -13.99 13.46
C GLN A 133 35.89 -14.91 12.84
N MET A 134 37.15 -14.57 13.03
CA MET A 134 38.24 -15.53 12.87
C MET A 134 38.02 -16.59 13.94
N ASN A 135 37.51 -17.73 13.52
CA ASN A 135 37.38 -18.91 14.37
C ASN A 135 38.78 -19.49 14.52
N ASP A 136 39.59 -18.89 15.40
CA ASP A 136 40.83 -19.50 15.89
C ASP A 136 40.47 -20.64 16.81
N GLY A 137 40.42 -21.86 16.27
CA GLY A 137 40.42 -23.02 17.13
C GLY A 137 39.53 -24.19 16.76
N TYR A 138 39.83 -24.88 15.67
CA TYR A 138 39.65 -26.33 15.62
C TYR A 138 40.72 -26.94 14.69
N ILE A 139 41.96 -26.86 15.13
CA ILE A 139 42.95 -27.89 14.81
C ILE A 139 43.39 -28.47 16.15
N GLN A 140 42.70 -29.49 16.63
CA GLN A 140 43.24 -30.44 17.58
C GLN A 140 43.17 -31.83 16.93
N ASN A 141 44.33 -32.36 16.76
CA ASN A 141 44.79 -33.69 16.36
C ASN A 141 43.82 -34.86 16.62
#